data_0acfe7a6011ba1da066e772f05462af5
#
_entry.id   0acfe7a6011ba1da066e772f05462af5
#
_cell.length_a   1.000
_cell.length_b   1.000
_cell.length_c   1.000
_cell.angle_alpha   90.00
_cell.angle_beta   90.00
_cell.angle_gamma   90.00
#
_symmetry.space_group_name_H-M   'P 1'
#
loop_
_entity.id
_entity.type
_entity.pdbx_description
1 polymer ?
#
loop_
_entity_poly.entity_id
_entity_poly.type
_entity_poly.pdbx_seq_one_letter_code
_entity_poly.pdbx_strand_id
1 'polypeptide(L)'
;MVEVTGERSSVNMISAVSPGGALMFDVFFGGCNGTVFVEFLKKLMHDAPRPVFLILDNVSFHKCQIVKEYVGSLDGRLKLFFLPGYSPELNPDEWVWKNVKNDQLGRAGIGRKSELHGRATRALERLAQLPEVIRGFFRDPSLAYIGMS
;
A
#
# COMPACT_ATOMS: atom_id res chain seq x y z
N MET A 1 0.37 -1.12 -2.92
CA MET A 1 0.89 -2.23 -2.12
C MET A 1 2.35 -2.42 -2.40
N VAL A 2 3.12 -2.61 -1.36
CA VAL A 2 4.56 -2.66 -1.46
C VAL A 2 5.09 -3.85 -0.66
N GLU A 3 5.96 -4.62 -1.26
CA GLU A 3 6.62 -5.72 -0.58
C GLU A 3 8.05 -5.33 -0.25
N VAL A 4 8.41 -5.50 1.01
CA VAL A 4 9.78 -5.39 1.46
C VAL A 4 10.24 -6.82 1.71
N THR A 5 10.67 -7.47 0.64
CA THR A 5 11.15 -8.83 0.76
C THR A 5 12.63 -8.87 0.50
N GLY A 6 13.37 -9.26 1.50
CA GLY A 6 14.66 -9.83 1.27
C GLY A 6 14.46 -11.34 1.29
N GLU A 7 15.26 -12.08 0.58
CA GLU A 7 15.16 -13.53 0.55
C GLU A 7 15.16 -14.17 1.94
N ARG A 8 15.59 -13.43 2.95
CA ARG A 8 15.77 -13.94 4.30
C ARG A 8 14.85 -13.36 5.33
N SER A 9 14.10 -12.31 4.99
CA SER A 9 13.37 -11.57 6.01
C SER A 9 11.89 -11.88 6.04
N SER A 10 11.28 -12.22 4.94
CA SER A 10 9.83 -12.48 4.86
C SER A 10 8.97 -11.41 5.54
N VAL A 11 9.43 -10.17 5.52
CA VAL A 11 8.66 -9.03 6.03
C VAL A 11 8.07 -8.30 4.85
N ASN A 12 6.77 -8.10 4.90
CA ASN A 12 6.03 -7.44 3.82
C ASN A 12 5.29 -6.22 4.34
N MET A 13 5.06 -5.28 3.46
CA MET A 13 4.24 -4.11 3.74
C MET A 13 3.11 -4.04 2.74
N ILE A 14 1.99 -3.52 3.20
CA ILE A 14 0.89 -3.14 2.33
C ILE A 14 0.49 -1.72 2.71
N SER A 15 0.29 -0.87 1.73
CA SER A 15 -0.03 0.52 2.00
C SER A 15 -0.97 1.09 0.96
N ALA A 16 -1.67 2.16 1.35
CA ALA A 16 -2.52 2.93 0.46
C ALA A 16 -2.35 4.41 0.80
N VAL A 17 -2.26 5.24 -0.23
CA VAL A 17 -2.13 6.69 -0.05
C VAL A 17 -3.26 7.39 -0.78
N SER A 18 -3.61 8.59 -0.30
CA SER A 18 -4.62 9.41 -0.95
C SER A 18 -4.02 10.74 -1.40
N PRO A 19 -4.59 11.38 -2.43
CA PRO A 19 -4.13 12.72 -2.84
C PRO A 19 -4.24 13.76 -1.73
N GLY A 20 -5.11 13.52 -0.74
CA GLY A 20 -5.24 14.40 0.42
C GLY A 20 -4.12 14.30 1.42
N GLY A 21 -3.23 13.33 1.27
CA GLY A 21 -2.08 13.19 2.16
C GLY A 21 -2.21 12.12 3.23
N ALA A 22 -3.21 11.25 3.14
CA ALA A 22 -3.37 10.15 4.09
C ALA A 22 -2.55 8.94 3.67
N LEU A 23 -2.06 8.22 4.65
CA LEU A 23 -1.37 6.95 4.46
C LEU A 23 -1.94 5.94 5.44
N MET A 24 -2.35 4.78 4.93
CA MET A 24 -2.73 3.64 5.73
C MET A 24 -1.81 2.48 5.38
N PHE A 25 -1.37 1.72 6.37
CA PHE A 25 -0.41 0.66 6.14
C PHE A 25 -0.53 -0.47 7.15
N ASP A 26 0.01 -1.63 6.77
CA ASP A 26 0.27 -2.75 7.66
C ASP A 26 1.64 -3.31 7.32
N VAL A 27 2.35 -3.78 8.34
CA VAL A 27 3.62 -4.49 8.19
C VAL A 27 3.43 -5.86 8.84
N PHE A 28 3.80 -6.91 8.14
CA PHE A 28 3.53 -8.27 8.63
C PHE A 28 4.62 -9.24 8.19
N PHE A 29 4.65 -10.37 8.87
CA PHE A 29 5.57 -11.46 8.54
C PHE A 29 4.89 -12.40 7.53
N GLY A 30 5.70 -12.98 6.66
CA GLY A 30 5.20 -13.91 5.66
C GLY A 30 4.72 -13.22 4.39
N GLY A 31 4.18 -14.00 3.47
CA GLY A 31 3.74 -13.49 2.18
C GLY A 31 2.40 -12.80 2.23
N CYS A 32 2.13 -11.98 1.24
CA CYS A 32 0.84 -11.36 1.08
C CYS A 32 -0.04 -12.24 0.18
N ASN A 33 -1.27 -12.46 0.60
CA ASN A 33 -2.24 -13.25 -0.16
C ASN A 33 -3.60 -12.58 -0.06
N GLY A 34 -4.61 -13.22 -0.63
CA GLY A 34 -5.97 -12.66 -0.64
C GLY A 34 -6.52 -12.42 0.75
N THR A 35 -6.26 -13.32 1.70
CA THR A 35 -6.73 -13.15 3.07
C THR A 35 -6.12 -11.93 3.74
N VAL A 36 -4.81 -11.76 3.60
CA VAL A 36 -4.11 -10.58 4.15
C VAL A 36 -4.66 -9.32 3.50
N PHE A 37 -4.85 -9.35 2.20
CA PHE A 37 -5.37 -8.20 1.47
C PHE A 37 -6.78 -7.83 1.94
N VAL A 38 -7.66 -8.81 2.13
CA VAL A 38 -9.02 -8.55 2.64
C VAL A 38 -8.97 -7.91 4.02
N GLU A 39 -8.08 -8.37 4.90
CA GLU A 39 -7.94 -7.76 6.23
C GLU A 39 -7.50 -6.30 6.13
N PHE A 40 -6.61 -5.98 5.20
CA PHE A 40 -6.21 -4.60 4.96
C PHE A 40 -7.39 -3.77 4.42
N LEU A 41 -8.17 -4.33 3.51
CA LEU A 41 -9.36 -3.65 2.98
C LEU A 41 -10.38 -3.38 4.07
N LYS A 42 -10.56 -4.30 5.00
CA LYS A 42 -11.45 -4.10 6.15
C LYS A 42 -10.98 -2.92 7.01
N LYS A 43 -9.69 -2.85 7.24
CA LYS A 43 -9.09 -1.73 7.98
C LYS A 43 -9.31 -0.42 7.23
N LEU A 44 -9.10 -0.43 5.92
CA LEU A 44 -9.29 0.74 5.07
C LEU A 44 -10.73 1.24 5.11
N MET A 45 -11.69 0.32 5.11
CA MET A 45 -13.11 0.66 5.05
C MET A 45 -13.74 0.93 6.41
N HIS A 46 -13.04 0.62 7.51
CA HIS A 46 -13.63 0.67 8.86
C HIS A 46 -14.25 2.03 9.18
N ASP A 47 -13.54 3.11 8.94
CA ASP A 47 -14.03 4.45 9.22
C ASP A 47 -14.21 5.30 7.97
N ALA A 48 -14.35 4.66 6.82
CA ALA A 48 -14.46 5.40 5.57
C ALA A 48 -15.81 6.11 5.50
N PRO A 49 -15.83 7.45 5.50
CA PRO A 49 -17.09 8.21 5.47
C PRO A 49 -17.75 8.24 4.09
N ARG A 50 -17.02 7.85 3.06
CA ARG A 50 -17.46 7.89 1.66
C ARG A 50 -17.03 6.63 0.95
N PRO A 51 -17.66 6.33 -0.20
CA PRO A 51 -17.17 5.24 -1.03
C PRO A 51 -15.69 5.45 -1.40
N VAL A 52 -14.96 4.36 -1.45
CA VAL A 52 -13.53 4.36 -1.76
C VAL A 52 -13.30 3.77 -3.14
N PHE A 53 -12.50 4.46 -3.95
CA PHE A 53 -12.06 3.95 -5.24
C PHE A 53 -10.57 3.67 -5.10
N LEU A 54 -10.22 2.40 -5.15
CA LEU A 54 -8.84 1.96 -4.89
C LEU A 54 -8.18 1.53 -6.20
N ILE A 55 -7.05 2.15 -6.50
CA ILE A 55 -6.27 1.83 -7.70
C ILE A 55 -5.17 0.87 -7.30
N LEU A 56 -5.06 -0.24 -8.01
CA LEU A 56 -4.21 -1.36 -7.65
C LEU A 56 -3.36 -1.83 -8.81
N ASP A 57 -2.17 -2.36 -8.48
CA ASP A 57 -1.40 -3.12 -9.43
C ASP A 57 -2.16 -4.38 -9.84
N ASN A 58 -1.87 -4.86 -11.03
CA ASN A 58 -2.53 -6.04 -11.57
C ASN A 58 -1.85 -7.33 -11.10
N VAL A 59 -1.93 -7.60 -9.80
CA VAL A 59 -1.37 -8.83 -9.20
C VAL A 59 -2.50 -9.82 -8.91
N SER A 60 -2.19 -11.09 -9.04
CA SER A 60 -3.20 -12.15 -8.98
C SER A 60 -4.01 -12.19 -7.68
N PHE A 61 -3.38 -11.98 -6.53
CA PHE A 61 -4.13 -12.08 -5.28
C PHE A 61 -5.12 -10.93 -5.07
N HIS A 62 -4.95 -9.81 -5.78
CA HIS A 62 -5.95 -8.73 -5.75
C HIS A 62 -7.27 -9.15 -6.41
N LYS A 63 -7.23 -10.19 -7.21
CA LYS A 63 -8.37 -10.65 -8.02
C LYS A 63 -8.93 -11.99 -7.56
N CYS A 64 -8.44 -12.53 -6.46
CA CYS A 64 -8.89 -13.85 -6.01
C CYS A 64 -10.33 -13.79 -5.49
N GLN A 65 -10.93 -14.97 -5.34
CA GLN A 65 -12.35 -15.08 -5.00
C GLN A 65 -12.72 -14.41 -3.67
N ILE A 66 -11.88 -14.57 -2.65
CA ILE A 66 -12.19 -13.99 -1.33
C ILE A 66 -12.22 -12.45 -1.39
N VAL A 67 -11.38 -11.85 -2.23
CA VAL A 67 -11.38 -10.41 -2.43
C VAL A 67 -12.66 -9.98 -3.15
N LYS A 68 -13.03 -10.69 -4.21
CA LYS A 68 -14.25 -10.38 -4.96
C LYS A 68 -15.49 -10.48 -4.08
N GLU A 69 -15.55 -11.50 -3.23
CA GLU A 69 -16.67 -11.68 -2.32
C GLU A 69 -16.76 -10.55 -1.30
N TYR A 70 -15.64 -10.16 -0.73
CA TYR A 70 -15.62 -9.05 0.23
C TYR A 70 -16.07 -7.75 -0.43
N VAL A 71 -15.50 -7.40 -1.58
CA VAL A 71 -15.84 -6.18 -2.30
C VAL A 71 -17.32 -6.18 -2.67
N GLY A 72 -17.82 -7.32 -3.13
CA GLY A 72 -19.24 -7.46 -3.48
C GLY A 72 -20.16 -7.25 -2.29
N SER A 73 -19.72 -7.64 -1.09
CA SER A 73 -20.52 -7.49 0.13
C SER A 73 -20.68 -6.04 0.56
N LEU A 74 -19.85 -5.13 0.06
CA LEU A 74 -19.87 -3.72 0.45
C LEU A 74 -20.84 -2.88 -0.39
N ASP A 75 -21.50 -3.48 -1.36
CA ASP A 75 -22.58 -2.86 -2.11
C ASP A 75 -22.19 -1.51 -2.73
N GLY A 76 -21.04 -1.48 -3.40
CA GLY A 76 -20.56 -0.31 -4.10
C GLY A 76 -19.74 0.67 -3.27
N ARG A 77 -19.58 0.43 -1.98
CA ARG A 77 -18.79 1.32 -1.11
C ARG A 77 -17.30 1.22 -1.37
N LEU A 78 -16.84 0.15 -1.99
CA LEU A 78 -15.46 -0.03 -2.39
C LEU A 78 -15.42 -0.53 -3.82
N LYS A 79 -14.68 0.17 -4.67
CA LYS A 79 -14.46 -0.26 -6.05
C LYS A 79 -12.98 -0.35 -6.31
N LEU A 80 -12.57 -1.44 -6.97
CA LEU A 80 -11.18 -1.70 -7.30
C LEU A 80 -10.96 -1.43 -8.78
N PHE A 81 -9.89 -0.69 -9.08
CA PHE A 81 -9.47 -0.40 -10.44
C PHE A 81 -8.05 -0.91 -10.62
N PHE A 82 -7.86 -1.80 -11.57
CA PHE A 82 -6.57 -2.43 -11.80
C PHE A 82 -5.80 -1.72 -12.88
N LEU A 83 -4.53 -1.41 -12.58
CA LEU A 83 -3.64 -0.83 -13.57
C LEU A 83 -3.30 -1.86 -14.64
N PRO A 84 -3.04 -1.42 -15.88
CA PRO A 84 -2.67 -2.34 -16.95
C PRO A 84 -1.28 -2.91 -16.69
N GLY A 85 -1.14 -4.23 -16.80
CA GLY A 85 0.13 -4.91 -16.69
C GLY A 85 1.02 -4.46 -15.53
N TYR A 86 2.34 -4.52 -15.73
CA TYR A 86 3.28 -4.00 -14.76
C TYR A 86 3.58 -2.54 -15.10
N SER A 87 3.05 -1.64 -14.30
CA SER A 87 3.17 -0.20 -14.53
C SER A 87 3.39 0.52 -13.19
N PRO A 88 4.55 0.32 -12.56
CA PRO A 88 4.80 0.90 -11.24
C PRO A 88 4.75 2.42 -11.23
N GLU A 89 5.10 3.07 -12.34
CA GLU A 89 5.08 4.53 -12.43
C GLU A 89 3.67 5.11 -12.31
N LEU A 90 2.65 4.29 -12.51
CA LEU A 90 1.25 4.71 -12.38
C LEU A 90 0.69 4.49 -10.99
N ASN A 91 1.46 3.89 -10.09
CA ASN A 91 1.02 3.57 -8.74
C ASN A 91 1.72 4.47 -7.73
N PRO A 92 1.00 5.33 -7.01
CA PRO A 92 1.62 6.23 -6.04
C PRO A 92 2.30 5.51 -4.86
N ASP A 93 1.93 4.25 -4.57
CA ASP A 93 2.59 3.47 -3.54
C ASP A 93 4.07 3.23 -3.82
N GLU A 94 4.51 3.33 -5.07
CA GLU A 94 5.92 3.21 -5.38
C GLU A 94 6.74 4.32 -4.70
N TRP A 95 6.16 5.48 -4.49
CA TRP A 95 6.81 6.56 -3.76
C TRP A 95 6.94 6.24 -2.28
N VAL A 96 5.93 5.60 -1.72
CA VAL A 96 5.98 5.10 -0.33
C VAL A 96 7.13 4.12 -0.19
N TRP A 97 7.22 3.16 -1.11
CA TRP A 97 8.27 2.15 -1.11
C TRP A 97 9.66 2.79 -1.19
N LYS A 98 9.84 3.71 -2.12
CA LYS A 98 11.12 4.41 -2.27
C LYS A 98 11.50 5.18 -1.02
N ASN A 99 10.53 5.84 -0.40
CA ASN A 99 10.77 6.62 0.81
C ASN A 99 11.21 5.73 1.96
N VAL A 100 10.51 4.64 2.20
CA VAL A 100 10.83 3.70 3.27
C VAL A 100 12.18 3.05 3.03
N LYS A 101 12.44 2.63 1.80
CA LYS A 101 13.69 1.97 1.45
C LYS A 101 14.87 2.89 1.65
N ASN A 102 14.75 4.14 1.23
CA ASN A 102 15.84 5.11 1.37
C ASN A 102 16.05 5.54 2.82
N ASP A 103 14.98 5.66 3.59
CA ASP A 103 15.05 6.16 4.95
C ASP A 103 15.63 5.13 5.93
N GLN A 104 15.11 3.92 5.92
CA GLN A 104 15.41 2.95 6.97
C GLN A 104 16.02 1.64 6.46
N LEU A 105 15.44 1.09 5.40
CA LEU A 105 15.77 -0.27 5.01
C LEU A 105 17.04 -0.34 4.17
N GLY A 106 17.34 0.70 3.41
CA GLY A 106 18.52 0.73 2.55
C GLY A 106 19.84 0.84 3.32
N ARG A 107 19.78 1.24 4.58
CA ARG A 107 20.98 1.41 5.42
C ARG A 107 21.16 0.27 6.38
N ALA A 108 20.17 -0.52 6.57
CA ALA A 108 20.23 -1.57 7.57
C ALA A 108 21.02 -2.73 7.02
N GLY A 109 21.99 -3.17 7.74
CA GLY A 109 22.51 -4.50 7.59
C GLY A 109 21.33 -5.45 7.78
N ILE A 110 21.45 -6.65 7.28
CA ILE A 110 20.37 -7.63 7.40
C ILE A 110 20.20 -7.97 8.86
N GLY A 111 19.20 -7.37 9.50
CA GLY A 111 18.85 -7.66 10.85
C GLY A 111 17.91 -8.85 10.96
N ARG A 112 17.48 -9.09 12.17
CA ARG A 112 16.45 -10.09 12.45
C ARG A 112 15.13 -9.61 11.84
N LYS A 113 14.22 -10.56 11.57
CA LYS A 113 12.89 -10.22 11.05
C LYS A 113 12.16 -9.20 11.92
N SER A 114 12.23 -9.36 13.25
CA SER A 114 11.59 -8.43 14.17
C SER A 114 12.18 -7.02 14.07
N GLU A 115 13.47 -6.92 13.85
CA GLU A 115 14.15 -5.65 13.70
C GLU A 115 13.73 -4.97 12.39
N LEU A 116 13.68 -5.72 11.31
CA LEU A 116 13.24 -5.20 10.01
C LEU A 116 11.78 -4.76 10.07
N HIS A 117 10.92 -5.57 10.70
CA HIS A 117 9.52 -5.23 10.92
C HIS A 117 9.40 -3.90 11.66
N GLY A 118 10.14 -3.74 12.75
CA GLY A 118 10.11 -2.53 13.56
C GLY A 118 10.58 -1.30 12.80
N ARG A 119 11.63 -1.45 11.99
CA ARG A 119 12.15 -0.34 11.19
C ARG A 119 11.17 0.09 10.10
N ALA A 120 10.58 -0.86 9.42
CA ALA A 120 9.57 -0.57 8.41
C ALA A 120 8.36 0.12 9.02
N THR A 121 7.89 -0.39 10.15
CA THR A 121 6.76 0.21 10.86
C THR A 121 7.05 1.65 11.26
N ARG A 122 8.22 1.91 11.85
CA ARG A 122 8.59 3.26 12.26
C ARG A 122 8.71 4.21 11.07
N ALA A 123 9.27 3.74 9.96
CA ALA A 123 9.40 4.56 8.76
C ALA A 123 8.02 4.94 8.20
N LEU A 124 7.10 4.00 8.19
CA LEU A 124 5.74 4.25 7.71
C LEU A 124 4.97 5.16 8.66
N GLU A 125 5.12 4.96 9.97
CA GLU A 125 4.50 5.84 10.96
C GLU A 125 5.00 7.28 10.81
N ARG A 126 6.30 7.44 10.60
CA ARG A 126 6.90 8.75 10.38
C ARG A 126 6.34 9.40 9.11
N LEU A 127 6.28 8.63 8.03
CA LEU A 127 5.73 9.14 6.77
C LEU A 127 4.25 9.53 6.92
N ALA A 128 3.49 8.75 7.67
CA ALA A 128 2.08 9.04 7.91
C ALA A 128 1.86 10.37 8.64
N GLN A 129 2.87 10.85 9.37
CA GLN A 129 2.83 12.15 10.04
C GLN A 129 3.25 13.29 9.14
N LEU A 130 3.56 13.03 7.88
CA LEU A 130 4.05 14.02 6.92
C LEU A 130 3.12 14.10 5.72
N PRO A 131 1.88 14.57 5.89
CA PRO A 131 0.91 14.61 4.78
C PRO A 131 1.39 15.43 3.58
N GLU A 132 2.23 16.44 3.81
CA GLU A 132 2.75 17.24 2.71
C GLU A 132 3.68 16.42 1.81
N VAL A 133 4.45 15.51 2.39
CA VAL A 133 5.30 14.61 1.62
C VAL A 133 4.43 13.69 0.75
N ILE A 134 3.39 13.12 1.35
CA ILE A 134 2.48 12.23 0.65
C ILE A 134 1.76 12.98 -0.48
N ARG A 135 1.28 14.18 -0.22
CA ARG A 135 0.67 15.02 -1.27
C ARG A 135 1.65 15.25 -2.41
N GLY A 136 2.93 15.43 -2.07
CA GLY A 136 3.98 15.63 -3.07
C GLY A 136 4.15 14.44 -4.01
N PHE A 137 3.85 13.22 -3.58
CA PHE A 137 3.90 12.04 -4.45
C PHE A 137 3.01 12.20 -5.67
N PHE A 138 1.86 12.84 -5.50
CA PHE A 138 0.86 13.00 -6.55
C PHE A 138 1.20 14.13 -7.54
N ARG A 139 2.31 14.83 -7.32
CA ARG A 139 2.81 15.83 -8.26
C ARG A 139 3.58 15.21 -9.42
N ASP A 140 3.92 13.94 -9.31
CA ASP A 140 4.56 13.21 -10.40
C ASP A 140 3.64 13.26 -11.62
N PRO A 141 4.14 13.69 -12.80
CA PRO A 141 3.30 13.74 -14.01
C PRO A 141 2.64 12.42 -14.36
N SER A 142 3.28 11.28 -14.04
CA SER A 142 2.71 9.95 -14.29
C SER A 142 1.45 9.69 -13.48
N LEU A 143 1.22 10.45 -12.40
CA LEU A 143 0.08 10.28 -11.52
C LEU A 143 -1.01 11.34 -11.74
N ALA A 144 -0.86 12.17 -12.77
CA ALA A 144 -1.82 13.25 -13.05
C ALA A 144 -3.24 12.73 -13.28
N TYR A 145 -3.37 11.50 -13.78
CA TYR A 145 -4.69 10.92 -14.04
C TYR A 145 -5.54 10.79 -12.76
N ILE A 146 -4.91 10.64 -11.60
CA ILE A 146 -5.61 10.47 -10.32
C ILE A 146 -6.28 11.78 -9.90
N GLY A 147 -5.64 12.90 -10.17
CA GLY A 147 -6.14 14.21 -9.78
C GLY A 147 -7.23 14.76 -10.68
N MET A 148 -7.59 14.05 -11.74
CA MET A 148 -8.58 14.50 -12.72
C MET A 148 -10.00 14.04 -12.41
N SER A 149 -10.19 13.37 -11.33
CA SER A 149 -11.52 12.90 -10.92
C SER A 149 -12.36 14.02 -10.35
#